data_32b6098b92141c1b9338771e21018732
#
_entry.id   32b6098b92141c1b9338771e21018732
#
_cell.length_a   1.000
_cell.length_b   1.000
_cell.length_c   1.000
_cell.angle_alpha   90.00
_cell.angle_beta   90.00
_cell.angle_gamma   90.00
#
_symmetry.space_group_name_H-M   'P 1'
#
loop_
_entity.id
_entity.type
_entity.pdbx_description
1 polymer ?
#
loop_
_entity_poly.entity_id
_entity_poly.type
_entity_poly.pdbx_seq_one_letter_code
_entity_poly.pdbx_strand_id
1 'polypeptide(L)'
;MQKNRLTGSMTLKYDITDWLYVQGAVQRDGYNLEFKQIQPTGAAADPQGWMTEYSRSFSEMNLNYLIGFNKEWGDWSVGATLGGNRQRTINKMFYTTDGGRPFIVDGLWSVNNLSDKRSKKDYSEYRVNSIYATADFGWKNQVFLNLTGRNDWFSTLNPDSNSYFYPSVTLSWVFSDTFRDNMPDW
;
A
#
# COMPACT_ATOMS: atom_id res chain seq x y z
N MET A 1 2.99 -25.08 4.63
CA MET A 1 2.98 -23.59 4.59
C MET A 1 1.87 -23.11 5.50
N GLN A 2 2.20 -22.24 6.46
CA GLN A 2 1.25 -21.61 7.36
C GLN A 2 1.39 -20.09 7.25
N LYS A 3 0.27 -19.35 7.12
CA LYS A 3 0.25 -17.90 7.00
C LYS A 3 -0.79 -17.31 7.94
N ASN A 4 -0.37 -16.38 8.80
CA ASN A 4 -1.23 -15.60 9.68
C ASN A 4 -1.16 -14.15 9.24
N ARG A 5 -2.32 -13.52 8.96
CA ARG A 5 -2.42 -12.12 8.52
C ARG A 5 -3.34 -11.33 9.45
N LEU A 6 -2.90 -10.13 9.79
CA LEU A 6 -3.69 -9.14 10.51
C LEU A 6 -3.76 -7.86 9.68
N THR A 7 -4.99 -7.43 9.38
CA THR A 7 -5.25 -6.15 8.68
C THR A 7 -6.24 -5.36 9.50
N GLY A 8 -6.00 -4.08 9.69
CA GLY A 8 -6.90 -3.19 10.42
C GLY A 8 -6.70 -1.74 10.02
N SER A 9 -7.76 -0.95 10.23
CA SER A 9 -7.73 0.49 10.03
C SER A 9 -8.56 1.19 11.11
N MET A 10 -8.14 2.39 11.46
CA MET A 10 -8.87 3.30 12.33
C MET A 10 -8.85 4.69 11.69
N THR A 11 -10.00 5.32 11.61
CA THR A 11 -10.17 6.67 11.10
C THR A 11 -10.88 7.51 12.14
N LEU A 12 -10.35 8.70 12.40
CA LEU A 12 -10.97 9.72 13.24
C LEU A 12 -11.21 10.95 12.37
N LYS A 13 -12.44 11.43 12.36
CA LYS A 13 -12.83 12.68 11.71
C LYS A 13 -13.41 13.61 12.78
N TYR A 14 -13.01 14.87 12.74
CA TYR A 14 -13.53 15.92 13.59
C TYR A 14 -13.98 17.10 12.74
N ASP A 15 -15.26 17.40 12.77
CA ASP A 15 -15.86 18.54 12.08
C ASP A 15 -15.69 19.77 12.99
N ILE A 16 -14.86 20.71 12.56
CA ILE A 16 -14.55 21.97 13.29
C ILE A 16 -15.71 22.94 13.12
N THR A 17 -16.23 23.00 11.90
CA THR A 17 -17.45 23.74 11.51
C THR A 17 -18.22 22.90 10.48
N ASP A 18 -19.38 23.38 10.02
CA ASP A 18 -20.15 22.72 8.96
C ASP A 18 -19.43 22.60 7.62
N TRP A 19 -18.37 23.38 7.42
CA TRP A 19 -17.62 23.46 6.16
C TRP A 19 -16.11 23.11 6.31
N LEU A 20 -15.60 22.91 7.53
CA LEU A 20 -14.19 22.64 7.82
C LEU A 20 -14.06 21.43 8.72
N TYR A 21 -13.26 20.44 8.31
CA TYR A 21 -12.98 19.25 9.09
C TYR A 21 -11.51 18.83 9.01
N VAL A 22 -11.09 18.06 9.99
CA VAL A 22 -9.79 17.37 10.00
C VAL A 22 -10.03 15.87 10.11
N GLN A 23 -9.17 15.09 9.48
CA GLN A 23 -9.25 13.64 9.53
C GLN A 23 -7.85 13.05 9.68
N GLY A 24 -7.74 12.04 10.54
CA GLY A 24 -6.58 11.20 10.68
C GLY A 24 -6.96 9.74 10.48
N ALA A 25 -6.14 8.97 9.78
CA ALA A 25 -6.35 7.54 9.60
C ALA A 25 -5.03 6.77 9.75
N VAL A 26 -5.09 5.66 10.47
CA VAL A 26 -4.00 4.70 10.60
C VAL A 26 -4.47 3.38 10.01
N GLN A 27 -3.69 2.82 9.10
CA GLN A 27 -3.94 1.52 8.51
C GLN A 27 -2.71 0.65 8.71
N ARG A 28 -2.92 -0.60 9.09
CA ARG A 28 -1.86 -1.59 9.24
C ARG A 28 -2.27 -2.87 8.53
N ASP A 29 -1.35 -3.39 7.73
CA ASP A 29 -1.39 -4.73 7.16
C ASP A 29 -0.11 -5.47 7.52
N GLY A 30 -0.23 -6.72 7.91
CA GLY A 30 0.93 -7.52 8.24
C GLY A 30 0.63 -9.01 8.21
N TYR A 31 1.64 -9.79 7.86
CA TYR A 31 1.55 -11.24 7.95
C TYR A 31 2.87 -11.86 8.35
N ASN A 32 2.75 -13.02 9.00
CA ASN A 32 3.84 -13.96 9.21
C ASN A 32 3.56 -15.21 8.42
N LEU A 33 4.57 -15.69 7.72
CA LEU A 33 4.55 -16.89 6.89
C LEU A 33 5.64 -17.83 7.33
N GLU A 34 5.30 -19.10 7.54
CA GLU A 34 6.23 -20.20 7.72
C GLU A 34 6.13 -21.14 6.52
N PHE A 35 7.26 -21.44 5.94
CA PHE A 35 7.36 -22.28 4.77
C PHE A 35 8.39 -23.39 5.01
N LYS A 36 8.02 -24.61 4.64
CA LYS A 36 8.90 -25.76 4.64
C LYS A 36 8.65 -26.57 3.38
N GLN A 37 9.71 -26.90 2.67
CA GLN A 37 9.72 -27.77 1.51
C GLN A 37 10.85 -28.80 1.66
N ILE A 38 10.54 -30.03 1.33
CA ILE A 38 11.46 -31.16 1.44
C ILE A 38 11.43 -31.91 0.13
N GLN A 39 12.60 -32.20 -0.41
CA GLN A 39 12.85 -33.16 -1.45
C GLN A 39 13.50 -34.39 -0.79
N PRO A 40 12.83 -35.53 -0.71
CA PRO A 40 13.39 -36.74 -0.12
C PRO A 40 14.64 -37.23 -0.86
N THR A 41 15.50 -37.94 -0.16
CA THR A 41 16.59 -38.72 -0.76
C THR A 41 16.02 -39.80 -1.69
N GLY A 42 16.79 -40.14 -2.73
CA GLY A 42 16.41 -41.15 -3.74
C GLY A 42 15.50 -40.65 -4.85
N ALA A 43 15.17 -39.36 -4.91
CA ALA A 43 14.44 -38.76 -6.04
C ALA A 43 15.30 -38.76 -7.31
N ALA A 44 14.71 -39.12 -8.47
CA ALA A 44 15.45 -39.27 -9.72
C ALA A 44 16.16 -37.96 -10.17
N ALA A 45 15.56 -36.79 -9.89
CA ALA A 45 16.14 -35.49 -10.28
C ALA A 45 17.19 -34.98 -9.29
N ASP A 46 17.11 -35.35 -8.00
CA ASP A 46 18.07 -34.94 -6.95
C ASP A 46 18.17 -36.09 -5.91
N PRO A 47 19.06 -37.09 -6.15
CA PRO A 47 19.16 -38.24 -5.28
C PRO A 47 19.61 -37.94 -3.85
N GLN A 48 20.27 -36.81 -3.63
CA GLN A 48 20.76 -36.44 -2.30
C GLN A 48 19.68 -35.81 -1.40
N GLY A 49 18.57 -35.41 -2.03
CA GLY A 49 17.52 -34.67 -1.34
C GLY A 49 17.98 -33.28 -0.84
N TRP A 50 17.02 -32.44 -0.50
CA TRP A 50 17.26 -31.14 0.03
C TRP A 50 16.08 -30.62 0.87
N MET A 51 16.31 -29.57 1.61
CA MET A 51 15.27 -28.93 2.40
C MET A 51 15.41 -27.41 2.31
N THR A 52 14.27 -26.72 2.15
CA THR A 52 14.15 -25.27 2.33
C THR A 52 13.16 -24.99 3.44
N GLU A 53 13.57 -24.19 4.40
CA GLU A 53 12.73 -23.73 5.49
C GLU A 53 13.01 -22.26 5.77
N TYR A 54 11.95 -21.43 5.73
CA TYR A 54 12.08 -20.00 6.05
C TYR A 54 10.84 -19.48 6.76
N SER A 55 11.05 -18.40 7.50
CA SER A 55 10.01 -17.53 8.01
C SER A 55 10.06 -16.17 7.32
N ARG A 56 8.90 -15.62 6.97
CA ARG A 56 8.76 -14.28 6.39
C ARG A 56 7.80 -13.46 7.23
N SER A 57 8.22 -12.25 7.58
CA SER A 57 7.39 -11.25 8.23
C SER A 57 7.27 -10.03 7.31
N PHE A 58 6.05 -9.66 7.00
CA PHE A 58 5.71 -8.45 6.25
C PHE A 58 4.88 -7.54 7.15
N SER A 59 5.19 -6.25 7.11
CA SER A 59 4.41 -5.23 7.82
C SER A 59 4.38 -3.95 6.99
N GLU A 60 3.18 -3.46 6.71
CA GLU A 60 2.93 -2.17 6.10
C GLU A 60 2.09 -1.31 7.06
N MET A 61 2.48 -0.07 7.23
CA MET A 61 1.79 0.92 8.03
C MET A 61 1.59 2.18 7.20
N ASN A 62 0.35 2.65 7.11
CA ASN A 62 -0.04 3.88 6.46
C ASN A 62 -0.64 4.83 7.49
N LEU A 63 -0.12 6.04 7.55
CA LEU A 63 -0.63 7.15 8.33
C LEU A 63 -1.09 8.25 7.37
N ASN A 64 -2.40 8.54 7.38
CA ASN A 64 -3.00 9.61 6.60
C ASN A 64 -3.50 10.70 7.51
N TYR A 65 -3.36 11.96 7.09
CA TYR A 65 -3.92 13.12 7.77
C TYR A 65 -4.32 14.15 6.72
N LEU A 66 -5.43 14.79 6.95
CA LEU A 66 -5.93 15.82 6.05
C LEU A 66 -6.78 16.86 6.79
N ILE A 67 -6.84 18.05 6.19
CA ILE A 67 -7.83 19.07 6.46
C ILE A 67 -8.68 19.25 5.20
N GLY A 68 -9.98 19.28 5.36
CA GLY A 68 -10.94 19.39 4.26
C GLY A 68 -11.86 20.57 4.48
N PHE A 69 -12.15 21.26 3.39
CA PHE A 69 -13.05 22.39 3.29
C PHE A 69 -14.12 22.10 2.25
N ASN A 70 -15.41 22.29 2.58
CA ASN A 70 -16.52 22.16 1.65
C ASN A 70 -17.55 23.25 1.95
N LYS A 71 -17.89 24.07 0.96
CA LYS A 71 -18.88 25.12 1.12
C LYS A 71 -19.62 25.42 -0.17
N GLU A 72 -20.89 25.73 -0.03
CA GLU A 72 -21.76 26.16 -1.12
C GLU A 72 -22.19 27.61 -0.93
N TRP A 73 -22.24 28.36 -2.06
CA TRP A 73 -22.70 29.76 -2.10
C TRP A 73 -23.56 29.97 -3.35
N GLY A 74 -24.87 29.96 -3.20
CA GLY A 74 -25.78 30.10 -4.33
C GLY A 74 -25.55 29.03 -5.37
N ASP A 75 -25.11 29.42 -6.57
CA ASP A 75 -24.84 28.51 -7.68
C ASP A 75 -23.46 27.85 -7.63
N TRP A 76 -22.61 28.19 -6.64
CA TRP A 76 -21.23 27.72 -6.56
C TRP A 76 -21.05 26.70 -5.43
N SER A 77 -20.37 25.62 -5.74
CA SER A 77 -19.81 24.69 -4.74
C SER A 77 -18.29 24.68 -4.81
N VAL A 78 -17.65 24.73 -3.64
CA VAL A 78 -16.18 24.71 -3.53
C VAL A 78 -15.78 23.69 -2.49
N GLY A 79 -14.97 22.74 -2.90
CA GLY A 79 -14.29 21.77 -2.05
C GLY A 79 -12.78 21.97 -2.13
N ALA A 80 -12.08 21.76 -1.03
CA ALA A 80 -10.62 21.72 -1.00
C ALA A 80 -10.13 20.74 0.04
N THR A 81 -9.06 20.04 -0.25
CA THR A 81 -8.40 19.15 0.70
C THR A 81 -6.89 19.38 0.64
N LEU A 82 -6.27 19.49 1.80
CA LEU A 82 -4.82 19.44 1.96
C LEU A 82 -4.48 18.32 2.92
N GLY A 83 -3.60 17.42 2.51
CA GLY A 83 -3.28 16.27 3.31
C GLY A 83 -1.88 15.73 3.08
N GLY A 84 -1.52 14.73 3.88
CA GLY A 84 -0.29 14.01 3.73
C GLY A 84 -0.47 12.53 4.08
N ASN A 85 0.44 11.73 3.57
CA ASN A 85 0.52 10.30 3.83
C ASN A 85 1.95 9.91 4.18
N ARG A 86 2.10 9.02 5.14
CA ARG A 86 3.36 8.34 5.43
C ARG A 86 3.14 6.85 5.39
N GLN A 87 3.74 6.21 4.40
CA GLN A 87 3.78 4.76 4.26
C GLN A 87 5.14 4.23 4.69
N ARG A 88 5.12 3.15 5.46
CA ARG A 88 6.32 2.38 5.82
C ARG A 88 6.06 0.91 5.60
N THR A 89 6.90 0.28 4.78
CA THR A 89 6.83 -1.14 4.48
C THR A 89 8.14 -1.82 4.91
N ILE A 90 8.02 -2.89 5.70
CA ILE A 90 9.13 -3.70 6.18
C ILE A 90 8.88 -5.14 5.74
N ASN A 91 9.89 -5.73 5.13
CA ASN A 91 9.90 -7.13 4.75
C ASN A 91 11.15 -7.81 5.33
N LYS A 92 10.95 -8.84 6.14
CA LYS A 92 12.02 -9.63 6.76
C LYS A 92 11.84 -11.06 6.33
N MET A 93 12.91 -11.69 5.91
CA MET A 93 12.92 -13.09 5.55
C MET A 93 14.14 -13.76 6.19
N PHE A 94 13.89 -14.82 6.90
CA PHE A 94 14.93 -15.61 7.54
C PHE A 94 14.84 -17.04 7.06
N TYR A 95 15.82 -17.43 6.29
CA TYR A 95 16.02 -18.82 5.89
C TYR A 95 16.78 -19.57 6.98
N THR A 96 16.13 -20.53 7.61
CA THR A 96 16.79 -21.49 8.46
C THR A 96 17.69 -22.38 7.61
N THR A 97 17.17 -22.74 6.40
CA THR A 97 17.97 -23.33 5.31
C THR A 97 17.37 -23.00 3.96
N ASP A 98 18.20 -22.76 2.96
CA ASP A 98 17.83 -22.51 1.57
C ASP A 98 18.45 -23.56 0.64
N GLY A 99 17.73 -24.65 0.40
CA GLY A 99 18.22 -25.80 -0.38
C GLY A 99 19.37 -26.54 0.31
N GLY A 100 19.37 -26.54 1.65
CA GLY A 100 20.37 -27.28 2.42
C GLY A 100 20.40 -28.76 2.09
N ARG A 101 21.59 -29.34 1.91
CA ARG A 101 21.81 -30.71 1.45
C ARG A 101 23.23 -31.22 1.72
N PRO A 102 23.50 -32.54 1.60
CA PRO A 102 22.54 -33.62 1.68
C PRO A 102 22.02 -33.86 3.10
N PHE A 103 21.03 -34.72 3.25
CA PHE A 103 20.68 -35.28 4.56
C PHE A 103 21.74 -36.29 5.01
N ILE A 104 22.11 -36.24 6.30
CA ILE A 104 23.12 -37.14 6.92
C ILE A 104 22.48 -38.49 7.20
N VAL A 105 21.24 -38.50 7.72
CA VAL A 105 20.45 -39.69 8.03
C VAL A 105 19.20 -39.62 7.15
N ASP A 106 18.99 -40.72 6.37
CA ASP A 106 17.85 -40.82 5.50
C ASP A 106 16.53 -40.90 6.30
N GLY A 107 15.47 -40.26 5.79
CA GLY A 107 14.15 -40.23 6.42
C GLY A 107 14.02 -39.26 7.60
N LEU A 108 15.10 -38.60 8.05
CA LEU A 108 15.05 -37.58 9.11
C LEU A 108 15.01 -36.15 8.51
N TRP A 109 13.82 -35.59 8.39
CA TRP A 109 13.57 -34.29 7.75
C TRP A 109 13.75 -33.10 8.75
N SER A 110 14.99 -32.82 9.12
CA SER A 110 15.35 -31.76 10.07
C SER A 110 16.53 -30.96 9.55
N VAL A 111 16.54 -29.63 9.84
CA VAL A 111 17.66 -28.74 9.50
C VAL A 111 18.96 -29.22 10.16
N ASN A 112 18.88 -29.77 11.37
CA ASN A 112 20.05 -30.29 12.06
C ASN A 112 20.65 -31.54 11.40
N ASN A 113 19.88 -32.23 10.55
CA ASN A 113 20.29 -33.39 9.78
C ASN A 113 20.87 -33.04 8.39
N LEU A 114 21.05 -31.75 8.08
CA LEU A 114 21.69 -31.30 6.86
C LEU A 114 23.19 -31.12 7.07
N SER A 115 23.99 -31.61 6.14
CA SER A 115 25.44 -31.39 6.15
C SER A 115 25.80 -29.93 5.79
N ASP A 116 25.06 -29.30 4.85
CA ASP A 116 25.16 -27.87 4.48
C ASP A 116 23.82 -27.20 4.75
N LYS A 117 23.77 -26.27 5.71
CA LYS A 117 22.52 -25.66 6.21
C LYS A 117 22.10 -24.39 5.47
N ARG A 118 23.01 -23.68 4.83
CA ARG A 118 22.76 -22.50 3.97
C ARG A 118 21.80 -21.45 4.56
N SER A 119 22.01 -21.03 5.79
CA SER A 119 21.15 -20.00 6.40
C SER A 119 21.41 -18.62 5.80
N LYS A 120 20.34 -17.81 5.65
CA LYS A 120 20.37 -16.48 5.05
C LYS A 120 19.34 -15.57 5.71
N LYS A 121 19.67 -14.29 5.81
CA LYS A 121 18.75 -13.23 6.24
C LYS A 121 18.61 -12.20 5.13
N ASP A 122 17.36 -11.88 4.79
CA ASP A 122 17.02 -10.77 3.90
C ASP A 122 16.18 -9.75 4.67
N TYR A 123 16.51 -8.49 4.49
CA TYR A 123 15.79 -7.36 5.08
C TYR A 123 15.61 -6.27 4.04
N SER A 124 14.39 -5.80 3.89
CA SER A 124 14.12 -4.60 3.11
C SER A 124 13.14 -3.69 3.85
N GLU A 125 13.41 -2.41 3.79
CA GLU A 125 12.52 -1.38 4.29
C GLU A 125 12.47 -0.24 3.30
N TYR A 126 11.26 0.23 2.99
CA TYR A 126 11.08 1.47 2.25
C TYR A 126 10.00 2.34 2.88
N ARG A 127 10.12 3.63 2.63
CA ARG A 127 9.17 4.64 3.09
C ARG A 127 8.80 5.55 1.93
N VAL A 128 7.53 5.94 1.91
CA VAL A 128 7.03 6.99 1.03
C VAL A 128 6.37 8.04 1.91
N ASN A 129 6.82 9.28 1.80
CA ASN A 129 6.14 10.42 2.40
C ASN A 129 5.48 11.20 1.27
N SER A 130 4.25 11.64 1.48
CA SER A 130 3.48 12.33 0.46
C SER A 130 2.80 13.55 1.04
N ILE A 131 2.68 14.59 0.23
CA ILE A 131 1.77 15.70 0.45
C ILE A 131 0.87 15.81 -0.76
N TYR A 132 -0.40 16.12 -0.55
CA TYR A 132 -1.36 16.28 -1.64
C TYR A 132 -2.36 17.39 -1.34
N ALA A 133 -2.84 17.99 -2.41
CA ALA A 133 -3.93 18.94 -2.36
C ALA A 133 -4.94 18.66 -3.48
N THR A 134 -6.21 18.87 -3.18
CA THR A 134 -7.30 18.84 -4.17
C THR A 134 -8.09 20.13 -4.07
N ALA A 135 -8.63 20.59 -5.20
CA ALA A 135 -9.60 21.66 -5.26
C ALA A 135 -10.70 21.30 -6.24
N ASP A 136 -11.93 21.37 -5.78
CA ASP A 136 -13.15 21.04 -6.51
C ASP A 136 -13.99 22.30 -6.63
N PHE A 137 -14.38 22.64 -7.84
CA PHE A 137 -15.25 23.78 -8.14
C PHE A 137 -16.46 23.27 -8.91
N GLY A 138 -17.65 23.55 -8.45
CA GLY A 138 -18.89 23.29 -9.14
C GLY A 138 -19.66 24.58 -9.41
N TRP A 139 -20.28 24.69 -10.57
CA TRP A 139 -21.15 25.80 -10.94
C TRP A 139 -22.50 25.28 -11.44
N LYS A 140 -23.58 25.72 -10.79
CA LYS A 140 -24.98 25.36 -11.08
C LYS A 140 -25.24 23.87 -11.12
N ASN A 141 -24.41 23.05 -10.49
CA ASN A 141 -24.42 21.59 -10.60
C ASN A 141 -24.28 21.08 -12.06
N GLN A 142 -23.79 21.90 -12.97
CA GLN A 142 -23.64 21.60 -14.39
C GLN A 142 -22.20 21.52 -14.83
N VAL A 143 -21.32 22.39 -14.32
CA VAL A 143 -19.91 22.40 -14.68
C VAL A 143 -19.08 22.14 -13.44
N PHE A 144 -18.15 21.19 -13.55
CA PHE A 144 -17.27 20.80 -12.45
C PHE A 144 -15.81 20.83 -12.91
N LEU A 145 -14.96 21.50 -12.15
CA LEU A 145 -13.52 21.51 -12.32
C LEU A 145 -12.88 20.87 -11.09
N ASN A 146 -12.10 19.81 -11.27
CA ASN A 146 -11.28 19.21 -10.23
C ASN A 146 -9.81 19.42 -10.58
N LEU A 147 -9.05 19.91 -9.60
CA LEU A 147 -7.61 20.09 -9.67
C LEU A 147 -6.99 19.25 -8.57
N THR A 148 -5.98 18.45 -8.90
CA THR A 148 -5.21 17.69 -7.91
C THR A 148 -3.72 17.87 -8.11
N GLY A 149 -3.00 17.87 -7.01
CA GLY A 149 -1.55 17.84 -7.02
C GLY A 149 -1.06 16.96 -5.88
N ARG A 150 -0.10 16.08 -6.17
CA ARG A 150 0.52 15.21 -5.19
C ARG A 150 2.03 15.18 -5.41
N ASN A 151 2.78 15.27 -4.34
CA ASN A 151 4.22 15.05 -4.35
C ASN A 151 4.59 13.89 -3.43
N ASP A 152 5.36 12.95 -3.94
CA ASP A 152 5.83 11.77 -3.22
C ASP A 152 7.35 11.79 -3.11
N TRP A 153 7.88 11.47 -1.91
CA TRP A 153 9.31 11.28 -1.63
C TRP A 153 9.58 9.82 -1.28
N PHE A 154 10.43 9.19 -2.07
CA PHE A 154 10.76 7.76 -1.97
C PHE A 154 12.10 7.54 -1.28
N SER A 155 12.14 6.80 -0.18
CA SER A 155 13.37 6.51 0.56
C SER A 155 14.36 5.59 -0.17
N THR A 156 13.92 4.93 -1.24
CA THR A 156 14.73 3.98 -2.02
C THR A 156 15.48 4.63 -3.18
N LEU A 157 15.20 5.91 -3.44
CA LEU A 157 15.83 6.67 -4.52
C LEU A 157 16.93 7.58 -3.97
N ASN A 158 17.80 8.05 -4.88
CA ASN A 158 18.83 9.02 -4.53
C ASN A 158 18.17 10.28 -3.92
N PRO A 159 18.64 10.81 -2.78
CA PRO A 159 18.12 12.01 -2.13
C PRO A 159 17.96 13.21 -3.07
N ASP A 160 18.84 13.38 -4.05
CA ASP A 160 18.80 14.48 -5.02
C ASP A 160 17.69 14.34 -6.08
N SER A 161 17.06 13.14 -6.20
CA SER A 161 16.05 12.83 -7.22
C SER A 161 14.97 11.90 -6.71
N ASN A 162 14.62 11.98 -5.43
CA ASN A 162 13.64 11.11 -4.79
C ASN A 162 12.22 11.67 -4.74
N SER A 163 11.99 12.84 -5.33
CA SER A 163 10.72 13.59 -5.30
C SER A 163 10.05 13.58 -6.66
N TYR A 164 8.76 13.22 -6.68
CA TYR A 164 7.94 13.20 -7.90
C TYR A 164 6.63 13.91 -7.68
N PHE A 165 6.29 14.81 -8.60
CA PHE A 165 5.05 15.57 -8.57
C PHE A 165 4.08 15.06 -9.62
N TYR A 166 2.82 14.86 -9.21
CA TYR A 166 1.73 14.32 -10.03
C TYR A 166 0.57 15.32 -10.07
N PRO A 167 0.46 16.16 -11.08
CA PRO A 167 -0.69 17.04 -11.28
C PRO A 167 -1.81 16.31 -12.04
N SER A 168 -3.07 16.67 -11.77
CA SER A 168 -4.23 16.27 -12.56
C SER A 168 -5.23 17.41 -12.63
N VAL A 169 -5.88 17.54 -13.81
CA VAL A 169 -6.97 18.49 -14.05
C VAL A 169 -8.09 17.72 -14.73
N THR A 170 -9.29 17.82 -14.17
CA THR A 170 -10.49 17.21 -14.76
C THR A 170 -11.58 18.27 -14.89
N LEU A 171 -12.20 18.35 -16.08
CA LEU A 171 -13.35 19.17 -16.35
C LEU A 171 -14.53 18.26 -16.75
N SER A 172 -15.65 18.44 -16.10
CA SER A 172 -16.91 17.75 -16.41
C SER A 172 -18.02 18.74 -16.67
N TRP A 173 -18.88 18.44 -17.65
CA TRP A 173 -20.04 19.23 -17.98
C TRP A 173 -21.28 18.36 -18.19
N VAL A 174 -22.32 18.66 -17.43
CA VAL A 174 -23.64 18.02 -17.55
C VAL A 174 -24.45 18.82 -18.57
N PHE A 175 -24.23 18.53 -19.85
CA PHE A 175 -24.84 19.29 -20.95
C PHE A 175 -26.37 19.15 -21.00
N SER A 176 -26.92 18.00 -20.58
CA SER A 176 -28.37 17.76 -20.51
C SER A 176 -29.10 18.78 -19.65
N ASP A 177 -28.51 19.18 -18.53
CA ASP A 177 -29.14 20.17 -17.64
C ASP A 177 -29.02 21.60 -18.17
N THR A 178 -28.00 21.87 -18.97
CA THR A 178 -27.82 23.17 -19.65
C THR A 178 -28.83 23.39 -20.76
N PHE A 179 -29.24 22.32 -21.45
CA PHE A 179 -30.14 22.37 -22.58
C PHE A 179 -31.53 21.78 -22.31
N ARG A 180 -31.87 21.58 -21.04
CA ARG A 180 -33.11 20.89 -20.60
C ARG A 180 -34.36 21.46 -21.23
N ASP A 181 -34.48 22.80 -21.34
CA ASP A 181 -35.61 23.49 -21.91
C ASP A 181 -35.72 23.33 -23.43
N ASN A 182 -34.65 22.89 -24.11
CA ASN A 182 -34.57 22.69 -25.54
C ASN A 182 -34.48 21.21 -25.96
N MET A 183 -34.51 20.28 -25.03
CA MET A 183 -34.50 18.83 -25.31
C MET A 183 -35.91 18.28 -25.35
N PRO A 184 -36.23 17.37 -26.28
CA PRO A 184 -37.50 16.66 -26.29
C PRO A 184 -37.62 15.80 -25.01
N ASP A 185 -38.82 15.74 -24.43
CA ASP A 185 -39.15 14.80 -23.37
C ASP A 185 -39.01 13.36 -23.89
N TRP A 186 -38.07 12.59 -23.32
CA TRP A 186 -37.83 11.16 -23.61
C TRP A 186 -38.55 10.27 -22.62
#